data_b9971f12a3a84a80562b9312b956583a
#
_entry.id   b9971f12a3a84a80562b9312b956583a
#
_cell.length_a   1.000
_cell.length_b   1.000
_cell.length_c   1.000
_cell.angle_alpha   90.00
_cell.angle_beta   90.00
_cell.angle_gamma   90.00
#
_symmetry.space_group_name_H-M   'P 1'
#
loop_
_entity.id
_entity.type
_entity.pdbx_description
1 polymer ?
#
loop_
_entity_poly.entity_id
_entity_poly.type
_entity_poly.pdbx_seq_one_letter_code
_entity_poly.pdbx_strand_id
1 'polypeptide(L)'
;MATALEKTLNRCSEIYSEYELHTVELRENCVKEGFTTGFKLFFSQLTAMLDNYERLQEARIQSFRDNLHNALKSSLQDTVIVERIIHHLQGECGHQKPLKIILPKSVQLQDNTDTSNYLFCEDNHITVQNDVDSIRFPSDSLCQQWLSAAEDQIVSSNKEIGSLIPDLLSDIIIQLTELSEKKVSA
;
A
#
# COMPACT_ATOMS: atom_id res chain seq x y z
N MET A 1 52.45 -60.74 -31.47
CA MET A 1 51.77 -59.50 -32.01
C MET A 1 50.28 -59.48 -31.72
N ALA A 2 49.52 -60.59 -31.89
CA ALA A 2 48.07 -60.61 -31.62
C ALA A 2 47.69 -60.15 -30.20
N THR A 3 48.37 -60.60 -29.17
CA THR A 3 48.11 -60.25 -27.74
C THR A 3 48.36 -58.76 -27.38
N ALA A 4 49.26 -58.08 -28.08
CA ALA A 4 49.48 -56.61 -27.85
C ALA A 4 48.37 -55.77 -28.46
N LEU A 5 47.89 -56.19 -29.65
CA LEU A 5 46.78 -55.52 -30.33
C LEU A 5 45.47 -55.66 -29.55
N GLU A 6 45.19 -56.85 -29.02
CA GLU A 6 44.04 -57.17 -28.20
C GLU A 6 44.02 -56.32 -26.89
N LYS A 7 45.15 -56.20 -26.20
CA LYS A 7 45.30 -55.32 -25.02
C LYS A 7 45.06 -53.89 -25.35
N THR A 8 45.53 -53.43 -26.52
CA THR A 8 45.32 -52.02 -26.94
C THR A 8 43.85 -51.72 -27.24
N LEU A 9 43.18 -52.69 -27.95
CA LEU A 9 41.73 -52.55 -28.22
C LEU A 9 40.88 -52.55 -26.94
N ASN A 10 41.20 -53.44 -26.00
CA ASN A 10 40.51 -53.45 -24.70
C ASN A 10 40.70 -52.16 -23.95
N ARG A 11 41.92 -51.62 -23.94
CA ARG A 11 42.20 -50.31 -23.31
C ARG A 11 41.47 -49.14 -23.98
N CYS A 12 41.37 -49.12 -25.30
CA CYS A 12 40.60 -48.14 -26.05
C CYS A 12 39.10 -48.24 -25.72
N SER A 13 38.58 -49.46 -25.61
CA SER A 13 37.18 -49.70 -25.23
C SER A 13 36.88 -49.22 -23.81
N GLU A 14 37.78 -49.46 -22.84
CA GLU A 14 37.67 -48.97 -21.47
C GLU A 14 37.66 -47.46 -21.43
N ILE A 15 38.63 -46.80 -22.11
CA ILE A 15 38.70 -45.32 -22.16
C ILE A 15 37.44 -44.73 -22.80
N TYR A 16 36.92 -45.36 -23.84
CA TYR A 16 35.70 -44.88 -24.52
C TYR A 16 34.50 -45.01 -23.60
N SER A 17 34.34 -46.10 -22.87
CA SER A 17 33.29 -46.32 -21.89
C SER A 17 33.38 -45.31 -20.71
N GLU A 18 34.58 -45.09 -20.18
CA GLU A 18 34.79 -44.06 -19.15
C GLU A 18 34.46 -42.65 -19.65
N TYR A 19 34.79 -42.32 -20.88
CA TYR A 19 34.44 -41.04 -21.51
C TYR A 19 32.94 -40.88 -21.70
N GLU A 20 32.25 -41.89 -22.16
CA GLU A 20 30.78 -41.86 -22.27
C GLU A 20 30.09 -41.62 -20.92
N LEU A 21 30.50 -42.37 -19.89
CA LEU A 21 29.97 -42.19 -18.54
C LEU A 21 30.21 -40.76 -18.02
N HIS A 22 31.40 -40.24 -18.16
CA HIS A 22 31.74 -38.90 -17.72
C HIS A 22 30.96 -37.82 -18.49
N THR A 23 30.72 -38.06 -19.79
CA THR A 23 29.92 -37.12 -20.62
C THR A 23 28.46 -37.12 -20.19
N VAL A 24 27.88 -38.26 -19.82
CA VAL A 24 26.53 -38.37 -19.29
C VAL A 24 26.41 -37.62 -17.93
N GLU A 25 27.36 -37.90 -17.02
CA GLU A 25 27.37 -37.20 -15.71
C GLU A 25 27.51 -35.69 -15.85
N LEU A 26 28.39 -35.20 -16.71
CA LEU A 26 28.56 -33.79 -17.01
C LEU A 26 27.25 -33.17 -17.53
N ARG A 27 26.59 -33.86 -18.46
CA ARG A 27 25.33 -33.41 -19.04
C ARG A 27 24.23 -33.32 -17.95
N GLU A 28 24.11 -34.35 -17.11
CA GLU A 28 23.14 -34.33 -16.02
C GLU A 28 23.39 -33.20 -14.99
N ASN A 29 24.67 -32.99 -14.64
CA ASN A 29 25.05 -31.90 -13.74
C ASN A 29 24.74 -30.52 -14.33
N CYS A 30 25.08 -30.30 -15.61
CA CYS A 30 24.73 -29.06 -16.32
C CYS A 30 23.20 -28.80 -16.35
N VAL A 31 22.41 -29.85 -16.58
CA VAL A 31 20.94 -29.77 -16.56
C VAL A 31 20.45 -29.41 -15.16
N LYS A 32 20.96 -30.07 -14.11
CA LYS A 32 20.60 -29.75 -12.70
C LYS A 32 20.97 -28.33 -12.31
N GLU A 33 22.18 -27.90 -12.65
CA GLU A 33 22.63 -26.53 -12.35
C GLU A 33 21.82 -25.49 -13.11
N GLY A 34 21.55 -25.71 -14.39
CA GLY A 34 20.73 -24.83 -15.21
C GLY A 34 19.32 -24.71 -14.67
N PHE A 35 18.70 -25.84 -14.28
CA PHE A 35 17.38 -25.86 -13.69
C PHE A 35 17.34 -25.12 -12.33
N THR A 36 18.32 -25.41 -11.46
CA THR A 36 18.43 -24.78 -10.16
C THR A 36 18.61 -23.25 -10.27
N THR A 37 19.47 -22.83 -11.19
CA THR A 37 19.73 -21.41 -11.45
C THR A 37 18.49 -20.72 -12.03
N GLY A 38 17.81 -21.36 -12.96
CA GLY A 38 16.55 -20.87 -13.52
C GLY A 38 15.46 -20.69 -12.47
N PHE A 39 15.31 -21.67 -11.58
CA PHE A 39 14.36 -21.59 -10.46
C PHE A 39 14.69 -20.43 -9.49
N LYS A 40 15.94 -20.30 -9.10
CA LYS A 40 16.38 -19.22 -8.22
C LYS A 40 16.10 -17.85 -8.85
N LEU A 41 16.37 -17.71 -10.14
CA LEU A 41 16.10 -16.46 -10.86
C LEU A 41 14.60 -16.17 -10.92
N PHE A 42 13.78 -17.17 -11.23
CA PHE A 42 12.32 -17.03 -11.25
C PHE A 42 11.76 -16.56 -9.91
N PHE A 43 12.14 -17.23 -8.80
CA PHE A 43 11.66 -16.84 -7.47
C PHE A 43 12.17 -15.48 -7.05
N SER A 44 13.41 -15.13 -7.38
CA SER A 44 13.95 -13.80 -7.11
C SER A 44 13.17 -12.70 -7.85
N GLN A 45 12.80 -12.94 -9.10
CA GLN A 45 11.98 -11.99 -9.87
C GLN A 45 10.55 -11.91 -9.33
N LEU A 46 9.96 -13.04 -8.96
CA LEU A 46 8.61 -13.09 -8.39
C LEU A 46 8.55 -12.29 -7.08
N THR A 47 9.48 -12.53 -6.14
CA THR A 47 9.53 -11.78 -4.87
C THR A 47 9.74 -10.29 -5.09
N ALA A 48 10.60 -9.89 -6.02
CA ALA A 48 10.80 -8.48 -6.37
C ALA A 48 9.53 -7.83 -6.98
N MET A 49 8.76 -8.58 -7.77
CA MET A 49 7.48 -8.09 -8.32
C MET A 49 6.43 -7.92 -7.21
N LEU A 50 6.35 -8.83 -6.25
CA LEU A 50 5.43 -8.76 -5.13
C LEU A 50 5.76 -7.57 -4.22
N ASP A 51 7.02 -7.40 -3.86
CA ASP A 51 7.50 -6.24 -3.07
C ASP A 51 7.19 -4.90 -3.76
N ASN A 52 7.42 -4.84 -5.07
CA ASN A 52 7.06 -3.65 -5.85
C ASN A 52 5.55 -3.40 -5.87
N TYR A 53 4.74 -4.44 -5.94
CA TYR A 53 3.28 -4.33 -5.89
C TYR A 53 2.80 -3.78 -4.54
N GLU A 54 3.29 -4.31 -3.42
CA GLU A 54 2.98 -3.82 -2.08
C GLU A 54 3.33 -2.34 -1.92
N ARG A 55 4.53 -1.94 -2.34
CA ARG A 55 4.97 -0.54 -2.31
C ARG A 55 4.08 0.38 -3.16
N LEU A 56 3.61 -0.08 -4.32
CA LEU A 56 2.69 0.69 -5.16
C LEU A 56 1.30 0.83 -4.52
N GLN A 57 0.82 -0.19 -3.82
CA GLN A 57 -0.44 -0.13 -3.09
C GLN A 57 -0.35 0.84 -1.91
N GLU A 58 0.71 0.79 -1.12
CA GLU A 58 0.95 1.74 -0.03
C GLU A 58 1.00 3.18 -0.54
N ALA A 59 1.71 3.44 -1.63
CA ALA A 59 1.78 4.76 -2.25
C ALA A 59 0.40 5.26 -2.74
N ARG A 60 -0.44 4.37 -3.28
CA ARG A 60 -1.82 4.68 -3.68
C ARG A 60 -2.70 5.06 -2.49
N ILE A 61 -2.62 4.29 -1.41
CA ILE A 61 -3.38 4.56 -0.19
C ILE A 61 -2.96 5.92 0.39
N GLN A 62 -1.66 6.18 0.46
CA GLN A 62 -1.17 7.47 0.95
C GLN A 62 -1.64 8.63 0.09
N SER A 63 -1.55 8.51 -1.24
CA SER A 63 -2.05 9.53 -2.18
C SER A 63 -3.57 9.76 -2.03
N PHE A 64 -4.33 8.69 -1.82
CA PHE A 64 -5.77 8.79 -1.58
C PHE A 64 -6.07 9.55 -0.27
N ARG A 65 -5.34 9.24 0.80
CA ARG A 65 -5.42 9.94 2.09
C ARG A 65 -5.21 11.44 1.94
N ASP A 66 -4.12 11.82 1.28
CA ASP A 66 -3.75 13.20 1.08
C ASP A 66 -4.80 13.95 0.25
N ASN A 67 -5.30 13.31 -0.80
CA ASN A 67 -6.36 13.87 -1.64
C ASN A 67 -7.68 14.04 -0.87
N LEU A 68 -8.07 13.04 -0.06
CA LEU A 68 -9.28 13.10 0.75
C LEU A 68 -9.17 14.21 1.82
N HIS A 69 -8.02 14.28 2.49
CA HIS A 69 -7.75 15.34 3.47
C HIS A 69 -7.89 16.74 2.84
N ASN A 70 -7.26 16.94 1.69
CA ASN A 70 -7.32 18.21 0.97
C ASN A 70 -8.73 18.54 0.49
N ALA A 71 -9.47 17.54 0.00
CA ALA A 71 -10.86 17.72 -0.44
C ALA A 71 -11.78 18.10 0.74
N LEU A 72 -11.66 17.43 1.89
CA LEU A 72 -12.41 17.75 3.10
C LEU A 72 -12.10 19.17 3.60
N LYS A 73 -10.82 19.52 3.67
CA LYS A 73 -10.39 20.85 4.07
C LYS A 73 -10.91 21.93 3.12
N SER A 74 -10.84 21.70 1.83
CA SER A 74 -11.37 22.62 0.82
C SER A 74 -12.89 22.76 0.94
N SER A 75 -13.61 21.66 1.16
CA SER A 75 -15.07 21.69 1.34
C SER A 75 -15.48 22.48 2.59
N LEU A 76 -14.73 22.36 3.69
CA LEU A 76 -15.00 23.13 4.90
C LEU A 76 -14.63 24.63 4.78
N GLN A 77 -13.96 25.03 3.70
CA GLN A 77 -13.67 26.42 3.35
C GLN A 77 -14.62 26.99 2.29
N ASP A 78 -15.49 26.13 1.72
CA ASP A 78 -16.48 26.55 0.74
C ASP A 78 -17.48 27.55 1.38
N THR A 79 -17.74 28.64 0.67
CA THR A 79 -18.57 29.77 1.17
C THR A 79 -19.95 29.30 1.61
N VAL A 80 -20.60 28.42 0.84
CA VAL A 80 -21.96 27.95 1.16
C VAL A 80 -21.97 27.07 2.41
N ILE A 81 -20.95 26.24 2.56
CA ILE A 81 -20.81 25.37 3.73
C ILE A 81 -20.50 26.20 4.96
N VAL A 82 -19.59 27.16 4.85
CA VAL A 82 -19.24 28.09 5.95
C VAL A 82 -20.46 28.89 6.40
N GLU A 83 -21.25 29.42 5.49
CA GLU A 83 -22.48 30.15 5.83
C GLU A 83 -23.49 29.28 6.58
N ARG A 84 -23.64 28.01 6.18
CA ARG A 84 -24.51 27.05 6.88
C ARG A 84 -23.99 26.74 8.29
N ILE A 85 -22.68 26.59 8.45
CA ILE A 85 -22.03 26.37 9.73
C ILE A 85 -22.28 27.60 10.65
N ILE A 86 -22.05 28.80 10.13
CA ILE A 86 -22.28 30.04 10.87
C ILE A 86 -23.74 30.11 11.31
N HIS A 87 -24.69 29.88 10.41
CA HIS A 87 -26.11 29.91 10.73
C HIS A 87 -26.50 28.91 11.82
N HIS A 88 -25.93 27.69 11.76
CA HIS A 88 -26.13 26.66 12.78
C HIS A 88 -25.57 27.10 14.14
N LEU A 89 -24.34 27.59 14.19
CA LEU A 89 -23.69 28.07 15.41
C LEU A 89 -24.43 29.32 16.02
N GLN A 90 -24.95 30.20 15.17
CA GLN A 90 -25.77 31.34 15.63
C GLN A 90 -27.07 30.87 16.29
N GLY A 91 -27.69 29.80 15.75
CA GLY A 91 -28.87 29.20 16.37
C GLY A 91 -28.59 28.61 17.75
N GLU A 92 -27.43 27.95 17.90
CA GLU A 92 -26.99 27.36 19.15
C GLU A 92 -26.54 28.39 20.21
N CYS A 93 -25.88 29.46 19.75
CA CYS A 93 -25.39 30.54 20.64
C CYS A 93 -26.50 31.42 21.20
N GLY A 94 -27.76 31.20 20.77
CA GLY A 94 -28.90 32.01 21.16
C GLY A 94 -28.93 33.39 20.46
N HIS A 95 -30.10 33.99 20.41
CA HIS A 95 -30.33 35.28 19.69
C HIS A 95 -29.85 36.53 20.44
N GLN A 96 -29.02 36.38 21.47
CA GLN A 96 -28.48 37.54 22.21
C GLN A 96 -27.42 38.24 21.35
N LYS A 97 -27.63 39.49 21.04
CA LYS A 97 -26.71 40.40 20.33
C LYS A 97 -25.82 41.17 21.32
N PRO A 98 -24.58 41.50 20.94
CA PRO A 98 -23.96 41.40 19.62
C PRO A 98 -23.26 40.05 19.39
N LEU A 99 -23.47 39.43 18.21
CA LEU A 99 -22.75 38.22 17.78
C LEU A 99 -21.46 38.61 17.04
N LYS A 100 -20.33 38.11 17.47
CA LYS A 100 -19.04 38.18 16.75
C LYS A 100 -18.76 36.85 16.09
N ILE A 101 -18.37 36.90 14.83
CA ILE A 101 -18.07 35.72 14.02
C ILE A 101 -16.58 35.75 13.68
N ILE A 102 -15.84 34.73 14.11
CA ILE A 102 -14.40 34.59 13.86
C ILE A 102 -14.22 33.53 12.79
N LEU A 103 -13.59 33.91 11.69
CA LEU A 103 -13.36 33.03 10.52
C LEU A 103 -11.89 32.93 10.17
N PRO A 104 -11.47 31.80 9.55
CA PRO A 104 -10.17 31.70 8.91
C PRO A 104 -10.02 32.72 7.77
N LYS A 105 -8.84 33.32 7.62
CA LYS A 105 -8.51 34.18 6.47
C LYS A 105 -8.65 33.50 5.10
N SER A 106 -8.59 32.18 5.07
CA SER A 106 -8.73 31.40 3.85
C SER A 106 -10.16 31.31 3.31
N VAL A 107 -11.15 31.66 4.12
CA VAL A 107 -12.58 31.65 3.75
C VAL A 107 -12.93 32.91 2.99
N GLN A 108 -13.51 32.78 1.82
CA GLN A 108 -14.08 33.89 1.06
C GLN A 108 -15.58 33.96 1.35
N LEU A 109 -16.05 35.08 1.75
CA LEU A 109 -17.50 35.36 1.93
C LEU A 109 -18.08 35.86 0.61
N GLN A 110 -19.42 35.77 0.46
CA GLN A 110 -20.10 36.41 -0.66
C GLN A 110 -20.01 37.92 -0.60
N ASP A 111 -19.89 38.58 -1.76
CA ASP A 111 -19.69 40.05 -1.85
C ASP A 111 -20.78 40.90 -1.19
N ASN A 112 -21.96 40.33 -0.93
CA ASN A 112 -23.09 40.99 -0.30
C ASN A 112 -23.23 40.74 1.21
N THR A 113 -22.27 40.06 1.84
CA THR A 113 -22.35 39.74 3.28
C THR A 113 -21.92 40.94 4.11
N ASP A 114 -22.77 41.38 5.06
CA ASP A 114 -22.40 42.42 6.02
C ASP A 114 -21.31 41.86 6.97
N THR A 115 -20.09 42.35 6.77
CA THR A 115 -18.89 41.88 7.49
C THR A 115 -18.62 42.67 8.78
N SER A 116 -19.51 43.55 9.20
CA SER A 116 -19.29 44.41 10.40
C SER A 116 -19.03 43.64 11.69
N ASN A 117 -19.53 42.39 11.77
CA ASN A 117 -19.39 41.50 12.93
C ASN A 117 -18.39 40.38 12.72
N TYR A 118 -17.63 40.38 11.61
CA TYR A 118 -16.69 39.33 11.26
C TYR A 118 -15.27 39.72 11.62
N LEU A 119 -14.55 38.78 12.23
CA LEU A 119 -13.12 38.86 12.54
C LEU A 119 -12.40 37.75 11.81
N PHE A 120 -11.35 38.11 11.06
CA PHE A 120 -10.54 37.10 10.36
C PHE A 120 -9.28 36.80 11.16
N CYS A 121 -9.06 35.51 11.43
CA CYS A 121 -7.90 35.03 12.16
C CYS A 121 -7.05 34.04 11.30
N GLU A 122 -5.87 33.70 11.79
CA GLU A 122 -4.99 32.71 11.14
C GLU A 122 -5.37 31.28 11.51
N ASP A 123 -6.15 31.12 12.57
CA ASP A 123 -6.63 29.82 13.04
C ASP A 123 -7.67 29.27 12.08
N ASN A 124 -7.67 27.93 11.94
CA ASN A 124 -8.53 27.22 11.00
C ASN A 124 -9.90 26.85 11.62
N HIS A 125 -10.45 27.76 12.47
CA HIS A 125 -11.68 27.49 13.19
C HIS A 125 -12.73 28.55 12.88
N ILE A 126 -13.99 28.09 12.80
CA ILE A 126 -15.16 28.98 12.76
C ILE A 126 -15.69 29.09 14.19
N THR A 127 -15.77 30.30 14.71
CA THR A 127 -16.27 30.54 16.07
C THR A 127 -17.34 31.59 16.02
N VAL A 128 -18.44 31.35 16.72
CA VAL A 128 -19.48 32.36 16.97
C VAL A 128 -19.52 32.61 18.46
N GLN A 129 -19.44 33.89 18.85
CA GLN A 129 -19.47 34.29 20.25
C GLN A 129 -20.41 35.45 20.47
N ASN A 130 -21.04 35.48 21.64
CA ASN A 130 -21.75 36.60 22.22
C ASN A 130 -21.04 37.04 23.52
N ASP A 131 -21.63 37.92 24.29
CA ASP A 131 -21.04 38.42 25.55
C ASP A 131 -20.99 37.36 26.67
N VAL A 132 -21.71 36.22 26.51
CA VAL A 132 -21.86 35.18 27.53
C VAL A 132 -21.22 33.88 27.06
N ASP A 133 -21.45 33.48 25.79
CA ASP A 133 -21.09 32.17 25.24
C ASP A 133 -20.21 32.30 24.01
N SER A 134 -19.36 31.26 23.82
CA SER A 134 -18.53 31.10 22.62
C SER A 134 -18.59 29.66 22.14
N ILE A 135 -19.09 29.47 20.93
CA ILE A 135 -19.18 28.14 20.30
C ILE A 135 -18.24 28.08 19.13
N ARG A 136 -17.37 27.05 19.13
CA ARG A 136 -16.40 26.79 18.09
C ARG A 136 -16.80 25.56 17.30
N PHE A 137 -16.75 25.66 15.97
CA PHE A 137 -16.92 24.51 15.08
C PHE A 137 -15.64 23.68 15.03
N PRO A 138 -15.69 22.37 15.33
CA PRO A 138 -14.51 21.52 15.45
C PRO A 138 -14.03 20.98 14.09
N SER A 139 -13.70 21.86 13.13
CA SER A 139 -13.35 21.48 11.76
C SER A 139 -12.22 20.47 11.66
N ASP A 140 -11.14 20.67 12.43
CA ASP A 140 -9.97 19.77 12.38
C ASP A 140 -10.29 18.37 12.95
N SER A 141 -11.02 18.31 14.07
CA SER A 141 -11.40 17.03 14.67
C SER A 141 -12.40 16.26 13.82
N LEU A 142 -13.31 16.94 13.13
CA LEU A 142 -14.22 16.31 12.17
C LEU A 142 -13.48 15.78 10.94
N CYS A 143 -12.56 16.55 10.39
CA CYS A 143 -11.70 16.04 9.30
C CYS A 143 -10.93 14.80 9.73
N GLN A 144 -10.32 14.79 10.90
CA GLN A 144 -9.61 13.63 11.44
C GLN A 144 -10.53 12.43 11.64
N GLN A 145 -11.72 12.65 12.19
CA GLN A 145 -12.69 11.58 12.41
C GLN A 145 -13.16 10.96 11.09
N TRP A 146 -13.43 11.76 10.06
CA TRP A 146 -13.85 11.29 8.75
C TRP A 146 -12.72 10.57 8.01
N LEU A 147 -11.48 11.07 8.13
CA LEU A 147 -10.30 10.40 7.59
C LEU A 147 -10.10 9.04 8.26
N SER A 148 -10.17 8.97 9.59
CA SER A 148 -10.04 7.71 10.33
C SER A 148 -11.11 6.69 9.92
N ALA A 149 -12.37 7.13 9.80
CA ALA A 149 -13.44 6.25 9.34
C ALA A 149 -13.25 5.73 7.90
N ALA A 150 -12.74 6.59 7.01
CA ALA A 150 -12.40 6.19 5.64
C ALA A 150 -11.19 5.23 5.61
N GLU A 151 -10.19 5.46 6.46
CA GLU A 151 -9.03 4.59 6.63
C GLU A 151 -9.43 3.19 7.08
N ASP A 152 -10.30 3.07 8.07
CA ASP A 152 -10.79 1.78 8.57
C ASP A 152 -11.48 0.98 7.46
N GLN A 153 -12.25 1.63 6.58
CA GLN A 153 -12.87 1.00 5.43
C GLN A 153 -11.84 0.54 4.38
N ILE A 154 -10.83 1.37 4.10
CA ILE A 154 -9.76 1.02 3.15
C ILE A 154 -8.91 -0.11 3.70
N VAL A 155 -8.53 -0.07 4.98
CA VAL A 155 -7.73 -1.11 5.63
C VAL A 155 -8.48 -2.44 5.65
N SER A 156 -9.79 -2.44 5.93
CA SER A 156 -10.58 -3.67 5.89
C SER A 156 -10.64 -4.29 4.51
N SER A 157 -10.84 -3.48 3.46
CA SER A 157 -10.85 -3.95 2.07
C SER A 157 -9.47 -4.42 1.59
N ASN A 158 -8.39 -3.77 2.04
CA ASN A 158 -7.02 -4.16 1.68
C ASN A 158 -6.50 -5.36 2.47
N LYS A 159 -7.07 -5.67 3.63
CA LYS A 159 -6.65 -6.81 4.44
C LYS A 159 -6.90 -8.14 3.73
N GLU A 160 -8.00 -8.24 2.99
CA GLU A 160 -8.28 -9.41 2.15
C GLU A 160 -7.29 -9.54 0.98
N ILE A 161 -6.92 -8.41 0.35
CA ILE A 161 -5.93 -8.39 -0.75
C ILE A 161 -4.52 -8.60 -0.20
N GLY A 162 -4.19 -8.03 0.96
CA GLY A 162 -2.88 -8.16 1.60
C GLY A 162 -2.58 -9.58 2.10
N SER A 163 -3.59 -10.38 2.42
CA SER A 163 -3.42 -11.78 2.80
C SER A 163 -3.22 -12.72 1.61
N LEU A 164 -3.68 -12.35 0.41
CA LEU A 164 -3.58 -13.21 -0.78
C LEU A 164 -2.14 -13.58 -1.13
N ILE A 165 -1.18 -12.66 -0.99
CA ILE A 165 0.22 -12.90 -1.34
C ILE A 165 0.91 -13.83 -0.33
N PRO A 166 0.84 -13.59 1.00
CA PRO A 166 1.36 -14.51 2.00
C PRO A 166 0.73 -15.90 1.92
N ASP A 167 -0.58 -16.00 1.69
CA ASP A 167 -1.30 -17.26 1.58
C ASP A 167 -0.84 -18.05 0.35
N LEU A 168 -0.73 -17.40 -0.80
CA LEU A 168 -0.24 -18.01 -2.04
C LEU A 168 1.22 -18.48 -1.92
N LEU A 169 2.09 -17.71 -1.29
CA LEU A 169 3.47 -18.11 -1.03
C LEU A 169 3.54 -19.30 -0.07
N SER A 170 2.69 -19.32 0.96
CA SER A 170 2.58 -20.44 1.89
C SER A 170 2.15 -21.73 1.18
N ASP A 171 1.14 -21.66 0.32
CA ASP A 171 0.67 -22.78 -0.49
C ASP A 171 1.76 -23.33 -1.43
N ILE A 172 2.51 -22.43 -2.09
CA ILE A 172 3.65 -22.84 -2.94
C ILE A 172 4.72 -23.56 -2.11
N ILE A 173 5.06 -23.04 -0.92
CA ILE A 173 6.06 -23.68 -0.04
C ILE A 173 5.59 -25.07 0.38
N ILE A 174 4.32 -25.24 0.75
CA ILE A 174 3.75 -26.54 1.13
C ILE A 174 3.85 -27.52 -0.04
N GLN A 175 3.43 -27.12 -1.24
CA GLN A 175 3.50 -27.98 -2.42
C GLN A 175 4.94 -28.38 -2.78
N LEU A 176 5.89 -27.45 -2.68
CA LEU A 176 7.31 -27.76 -2.92
C LEU A 176 7.89 -28.71 -1.88
N THR A 177 7.47 -28.59 -0.62
CA THR A 177 7.89 -29.47 0.47
C THR A 177 7.37 -30.90 0.25
N GLU A 178 6.09 -31.05 -0.08
CA GLU A 178 5.49 -32.37 -0.39
C GLU A 178 6.16 -33.05 -1.60
N LEU A 179 6.51 -32.30 -2.64
CA LEU A 179 7.26 -32.82 -3.78
C LEU A 179 8.67 -33.29 -3.40
N SER A 180 9.31 -32.59 -2.45
CA SER A 180 10.63 -32.98 -1.94
C SER A 180 10.55 -34.26 -1.13
N GLU A 181 9.56 -34.43 -0.27
CA GLU A 181 9.37 -35.62 0.58
C GLU A 181 9.04 -36.86 -0.25
N LYS A 182 8.21 -36.73 -1.30
CA LYS A 182 7.90 -37.85 -2.23
C LYS A 182 9.13 -38.40 -2.95
N LYS A 183 10.12 -37.53 -3.23
CA LYS A 183 11.38 -37.97 -3.87
C LYS A 183 12.36 -38.68 -2.93
N VAL A 184 12.25 -38.44 -1.62
CA VAL A 184 13.12 -39.11 -0.63
C VAL A 184 12.58 -40.51 -0.29
N SER A 185 11.29 -40.78 -0.54
CA SER A 185 10.62 -42.03 -0.22
C SER A 185 10.55 -43.03 -1.42
N ALA A 186 11.08 -42.65 -2.58
CA ALA A 186 11.16 -43.47 -3.81
C ALA A 186 12.60 -43.85 -4.14
#